data_5ffcb7aaba6f32486a56989105a54f5f
#
_entry.id   5ffcb7aaba6f32486a56989105a54f5f
#
_cell.length_a   1.000
_cell.length_b   1.000
_cell.length_c   1.000
_cell.angle_alpha   90.00
_cell.angle_beta   90.00
_cell.angle_gamma   90.00
#
_symmetry.space_group_name_H-M   'P 1'
#
loop_
_entity.id
_entity.type
_entity.pdbx_description
1 polymer ?
#
loop_
_entity_poly.entity_id
_entity_poly.type
_entity_poly.pdbx_seq_one_letter_code
_entity_poly.pdbx_strand_id
1 'polypeptide(L)'
;MDEIEWWEFETPAEMAQQAAGDIGFVIESAIEAHGGARIAVSGGSTPNVVFGALLANKEIDWTKVTLVPTDDRLVGLDDPLSNYAKLHRLFSGRGAMIVSLIDETALDDYREAGRLADERLALLDWPLDLVWLGMGADGHIASIFPGPDLDRAVAGPKERRAVGVRPDPMPANAPVDRVTLTGVALASARAVMVVITGAEKRDVLESAIGEGPLSQKPIGRLIAEIEVPIDIFWSA
;
A
#
# COMPACT_ATOMS: atom_id res chain seq x y z
N MET A 1 -16.79 -13.59 6.22
CA MET A 1 -15.72 -13.09 7.12
C MET A 1 -14.79 -14.22 7.60
N ASP A 2 -14.72 -15.33 6.84
CA ASP A 2 -13.91 -16.52 7.22
C ASP A 2 -12.49 -16.49 6.60
N GLU A 3 -12.03 -15.32 6.16
CA GLU A 3 -10.80 -15.20 5.37
C GLU A 3 -9.81 -14.15 5.92
N ILE A 4 -9.94 -13.75 7.20
CA ILE A 4 -8.97 -12.90 7.88
C ILE A 4 -8.13 -13.78 8.79
N GLU A 5 -6.85 -13.89 8.50
CA GLU A 5 -5.89 -14.64 9.32
C GLU A 5 -4.96 -13.71 10.07
N TRP A 6 -4.82 -13.93 11.38
CA TRP A 6 -3.91 -13.18 12.25
C TRP A 6 -2.64 -13.97 12.50
N TRP A 7 -1.51 -13.35 12.14
CA TRP A 7 -0.17 -13.85 12.42
C TRP A 7 0.47 -12.99 13.50
N GLU A 8 0.64 -13.58 14.69
CA GLU A 8 1.17 -12.89 15.87
C GLU A 8 2.64 -13.23 16.08
N PHE A 9 3.47 -12.21 16.31
CA PHE A 9 4.92 -12.35 16.47
C PHE A 9 5.39 -11.72 17.77
N GLU A 10 6.40 -12.31 18.39
CA GLU A 10 6.99 -11.78 19.62
C GLU A 10 7.75 -10.47 19.37
N THR A 11 8.35 -10.33 18.20
CA THR A 11 9.15 -9.16 17.83
C THR A 11 8.84 -8.61 16.44
N PRO A 12 9.00 -7.27 16.22
CA PRO A 12 8.89 -6.68 14.88
C PRO A 12 9.89 -7.27 13.87
N ALA A 13 11.04 -7.79 14.34
CA ALA A 13 12.05 -8.40 13.48
C ALA A 13 11.58 -9.75 12.93
N GLU A 14 11.01 -10.61 13.79
CA GLU A 14 10.40 -11.88 13.35
C GLU A 14 9.25 -11.65 12.38
N MET A 15 8.34 -10.73 12.73
CA MET A 15 7.25 -10.33 11.84
C MET A 15 7.77 -9.89 10.48
N ALA A 16 8.82 -9.06 10.44
CA ALA A 16 9.38 -8.57 9.19
C ALA A 16 10.04 -9.67 8.35
N GLN A 17 10.67 -10.65 8.99
CA GLN A 17 11.25 -11.82 8.29
C GLN A 17 10.15 -12.68 7.66
N GLN A 18 9.08 -12.97 8.42
CA GLN A 18 7.97 -13.75 7.89
C GLN A 18 7.26 -13.00 6.76
N ALA A 19 6.92 -11.73 6.96
CA ALA A 19 6.28 -10.90 5.92
C ALA A 19 7.14 -10.84 4.65
N ALA A 20 8.47 -10.71 4.77
CA ALA A 20 9.36 -10.73 3.61
C ALA A 20 9.37 -12.11 2.91
N GLY A 21 9.29 -13.20 3.67
CA GLY A 21 9.18 -14.56 3.12
C GLY A 21 7.91 -14.73 2.28
N ASP A 22 6.78 -14.31 2.82
CA ASP A 22 5.48 -14.46 2.16
C ASP A 22 5.35 -13.53 0.94
N ILE A 23 5.86 -12.29 1.03
CA ILE A 23 5.98 -11.40 -0.13
C ILE A 23 6.85 -12.03 -1.22
N GLY A 24 8.00 -12.61 -0.85
CA GLY A 24 8.89 -13.33 -1.77
C GLY A 24 8.17 -14.48 -2.46
N PHE A 25 7.44 -15.30 -1.70
CA PHE A 25 6.64 -16.40 -2.23
C PHE A 25 5.58 -15.94 -3.24
N VAL A 26 4.85 -14.86 -2.93
CA VAL A 26 3.87 -14.29 -3.87
C VAL A 26 4.55 -13.79 -5.14
N ILE A 27 5.70 -13.12 -5.04
CA ILE A 27 6.47 -12.65 -6.20
C ILE A 27 6.90 -13.83 -7.08
N GLU A 28 7.49 -14.87 -6.50
CA GLU A 28 7.96 -16.04 -7.23
C GLU A 28 6.81 -16.78 -7.90
N SER A 29 5.70 -16.98 -7.16
CA SER A 29 4.49 -17.61 -7.70
C SER A 29 3.87 -16.83 -8.86
N ALA A 30 3.84 -15.49 -8.78
CA ALA A 30 3.34 -14.63 -9.86
C ALA A 30 4.25 -14.70 -11.09
N ILE A 31 5.58 -14.67 -10.89
CA ILE A 31 6.55 -14.80 -11.98
C ILE A 31 6.39 -16.16 -12.68
N GLU A 32 6.20 -17.23 -11.92
CA GLU A 32 5.99 -18.59 -12.48
C GLU A 32 4.66 -18.66 -13.25
N ALA A 33 3.60 -18.09 -12.70
CA ALA A 33 2.24 -18.20 -13.26
C ALA A 33 2.05 -17.37 -14.54
N HIS A 34 2.61 -16.16 -14.61
CA HIS A 34 2.35 -15.24 -15.72
C HIS A 34 3.55 -14.33 -16.12
N GLY A 35 4.75 -14.67 -15.69
CA GLY A 35 6.00 -14.08 -16.19
C GLY A 35 6.45 -12.79 -15.52
N GLY A 36 5.71 -12.28 -14.55
CA GLY A 36 6.08 -11.07 -13.80
C GLY A 36 5.22 -10.89 -12.55
N ALA A 37 5.68 -10.11 -11.58
CA ALA A 37 4.94 -9.78 -10.37
C ALA A 37 4.68 -8.28 -10.29
N ARG A 38 3.47 -7.89 -9.90
CA ARG A 38 3.04 -6.50 -9.69
C ARG A 38 2.54 -6.35 -8.28
N ILE A 39 3.27 -5.63 -7.45
CA ILE A 39 2.92 -5.48 -6.03
C ILE A 39 2.83 -4.02 -5.62
N ALA A 40 1.79 -3.69 -4.87
CA ALA A 40 1.70 -2.39 -4.22
C ALA A 40 2.28 -2.47 -2.81
N VAL A 41 3.13 -1.50 -2.46
CA VAL A 41 3.86 -1.51 -1.19
C VAL A 41 3.67 -0.20 -0.43
N SER A 42 3.50 -0.33 0.88
CA SER A 42 3.30 0.82 1.76
C SER A 42 4.60 1.60 2.01
N GLY A 43 4.47 2.91 2.18
CA GLY A 43 5.52 3.76 2.75
C GLY A 43 5.63 3.65 4.27
N GLY A 44 6.45 4.51 4.89
CA GLY A 44 6.59 4.61 6.34
C GLY A 44 7.82 3.91 6.92
N SER A 45 7.86 3.72 8.25
CA SER A 45 9.02 3.17 8.98
C SER A 45 9.00 1.63 9.06
N THR A 46 7.87 1.02 9.35
CA THR A 46 7.70 -0.45 9.42
C THR A 46 8.15 -1.15 8.14
N PRO A 47 7.80 -0.68 6.93
CA PRO A 47 8.28 -1.23 5.68
C PRO A 47 9.81 -1.31 5.53
N ASN A 48 10.59 -0.44 6.18
CA ASN A 48 12.05 -0.48 6.02
C ASN A 48 12.69 -1.80 6.49
N VAL A 49 12.18 -2.38 7.58
CA VAL A 49 12.71 -3.65 8.12
C VAL A 49 12.35 -4.79 7.17
N VAL A 50 11.10 -4.81 6.69
CA VAL A 50 10.63 -5.82 5.72
C VAL A 50 11.39 -5.70 4.39
N PHE A 51 11.61 -4.47 3.89
CA PHE A 51 12.43 -4.27 2.68
C PHE A 51 13.86 -4.78 2.87
N GLY A 52 14.45 -4.57 4.05
CA GLY A 52 15.78 -5.10 4.36
C GLY A 52 15.83 -6.63 4.26
N ALA A 53 14.86 -7.32 4.84
CA ALA A 53 14.72 -8.77 4.79
C ALA A 53 14.44 -9.26 3.35
N LEU A 54 13.53 -8.60 2.63
CA LEU A 54 13.17 -8.93 1.26
C LEU A 54 14.37 -8.77 0.30
N LEU A 55 15.17 -7.70 0.46
CA LEU A 55 16.39 -7.46 -0.32
C LEU A 55 17.52 -8.45 0.01
N ALA A 56 17.49 -9.11 1.14
CA ALA A 56 18.42 -10.18 1.49
C ALA A 56 18.11 -11.50 0.75
N ASN A 57 16.89 -11.72 0.31
CA ASN A 57 16.50 -12.84 -0.55
C ASN A 57 17.13 -12.66 -1.95
N LYS A 58 18.03 -13.60 -2.32
CA LYS A 58 18.76 -13.56 -3.59
C LYS A 58 18.08 -14.33 -4.72
N GLU A 59 16.98 -15.03 -4.41
CA GLU A 59 16.27 -15.89 -5.36
C GLU A 59 15.27 -15.08 -6.19
N ILE A 60 14.83 -13.91 -5.71
CA ILE A 60 13.88 -13.05 -6.42
C ILE A 60 14.55 -12.43 -7.66
N ASP A 61 13.98 -12.72 -8.82
CA ASP A 61 14.31 -12.05 -10.08
C ASP A 61 13.62 -10.68 -10.17
N TRP A 62 14.27 -9.67 -9.60
CA TRP A 62 13.74 -8.30 -9.55
C TRP A 62 13.49 -7.69 -10.92
N THR A 63 14.11 -8.20 -11.99
CA THR A 63 13.87 -7.68 -13.35
C THR A 63 12.47 -7.98 -13.86
N LYS A 64 11.76 -8.88 -13.19
CA LYS A 64 10.36 -9.24 -13.45
C LYS A 64 9.37 -8.64 -12.47
N VAL A 65 9.83 -7.76 -11.57
CA VAL A 65 8.98 -7.18 -10.51
C VAL A 65 8.67 -5.72 -10.81
N THR A 66 7.39 -5.39 -10.75
CA THR A 66 6.88 -4.02 -10.78
C THR A 66 6.39 -3.64 -9.39
N LEU A 67 6.96 -2.57 -8.83
CA LEU A 67 6.59 -1.99 -7.56
C LEU A 67 5.75 -0.72 -7.78
N VAL A 68 4.61 -0.65 -7.08
CA VAL A 68 3.75 0.53 -7.05
C VAL A 68 3.68 1.00 -5.60
N PRO A 69 4.01 2.24 -5.25
CA PRO A 69 3.69 2.75 -3.92
C PRO A 69 2.17 2.79 -3.74
N THR A 70 1.66 2.39 -2.56
CA THR A 70 0.21 2.47 -2.27
C THR A 70 -0.29 3.92 -2.28
N ASP A 71 0.61 4.85 -1.98
CA ASP A 71 0.40 6.30 -2.01
C ASP A 71 1.73 7.03 -2.17
N ASP A 72 1.68 8.27 -2.57
CA ASP A 72 2.86 9.14 -2.50
C ASP A 72 2.49 10.57 -2.10
N ARG A 73 3.47 11.28 -1.59
CA ARG A 73 3.37 12.69 -1.25
C ARG A 73 3.50 13.48 -2.54
N LEU A 74 2.68 14.51 -2.70
CA LEU A 74 2.71 15.38 -3.87
C LEU A 74 3.90 16.33 -3.78
N VAL A 75 5.08 15.77 -4.08
CA VAL A 75 6.39 16.43 -4.06
C VAL A 75 7.21 15.95 -5.26
N GLY A 76 8.34 16.58 -5.53
CA GLY A 76 9.25 16.14 -6.61
C GLY A 76 9.73 14.70 -6.40
N LEU A 77 10.07 14.03 -7.50
CA LEU A 77 10.42 12.60 -7.50
C LEU A 77 11.67 12.27 -6.69
N ASP A 78 12.56 13.25 -6.46
CA ASP A 78 13.78 13.06 -5.65
C ASP A 78 13.63 13.56 -4.20
N ASP A 79 12.46 14.08 -3.82
CA ASP A 79 12.21 14.62 -2.49
C ASP A 79 12.33 13.52 -1.42
N PRO A 80 12.94 13.80 -0.25
CA PRO A 80 13.02 12.85 0.86
C PRO A 80 11.67 12.33 1.36
N LEU A 81 10.59 13.06 1.16
CA LEU A 81 9.23 12.63 1.51
C LEU A 81 8.63 11.66 0.48
N SER A 82 9.16 11.56 -0.73
CA SER A 82 8.62 10.69 -1.78
C SER A 82 8.80 9.21 -1.46
N ASN A 83 7.71 8.46 -1.52
CA ASN A 83 7.72 7.01 -1.43
C ASN A 83 8.36 6.39 -2.69
N TYR A 84 8.10 6.98 -3.86
CA TYR A 84 8.77 6.59 -5.11
C TYR A 84 10.29 6.71 -4.99
N ALA A 85 10.81 7.85 -4.54
CA ALA A 85 12.26 8.05 -4.36
C ALA A 85 12.88 6.98 -3.45
N LYS A 86 12.19 6.62 -2.38
CA LYS A 86 12.60 5.55 -1.46
C LYS A 86 12.67 4.20 -2.14
N LEU A 87 11.61 3.79 -2.84
CA LEU A 87 11.57 2.52 -3.56
C LEU A 87 12.61 2.48 -4.68
N HIS A 88 12.75 3.57 -5.42
CA HIS A 88 13.74 3.68 -6.48
C HIS A 88 15.18 3.47 -5.97
N ARG A 89 15.54 4.11 -4.85
CA ARG A 89 16.86 3.92 -4.22
C ARG A 89 17.12 2.48 -3.78
N LEU A 90 16.09 1.77 -3.32
CA LEU A 90 16.24 0.42 -2.79
C LEU A 90 16.27 -0.65 -3.89
N PHE A 91 15.47 -0.51 -4.94
CA PHE A 91 15.17 -1.60 -5.86
C PHE A 91 15.60 -1.37 -7.31
N SER A 92 15.82 -0.12 -7.77
CA SER A 92 16.18 0.15 -9.17
C SER A 92 17.51 -0.51 -9.56
N GLY A 93 18.50 -0.50 -8.68
CA GLY A 93 19.79 -1.15 -8.90
C GLY A 93 19.72 -2.68 -9.00
N ARG A 94 18.56 -3.29 -8.71
CA ARG A 94 18.29 -4.72 -8.87
C ARG A 94 17.49 -5.04 -10.13
N GLY A 95 17.07 -4.01 -10.86
CA GLY A 95 16.31 -4.14 -12.10
C GLY A 95 14.79 -4.08 -11.95
N ALA A 96 14.25 -3.87 -10.72
CA ALA A 96 12.82 -3.71 -10.54
C ALA A 96 12.30 -2.44 -11.22
N MET A 97 11.12 -2.53 -11.82
CA MET A 97 10.40 -1.37 -12.32
C MET A 97 9.63 -0.72 -11.16
N ILE A 98 9.82 0.58 -10.97
CA ILE A 98 9.06 1.34 -9.97
C ILE A 98 8.16 2.33 -10.70
N VAL A 99 6.84 2.25 -10.44
CA VAL A 99 5.85 3.13 -11.04
C VAL A 99 5.64 4.34 -10.14
N SER A 100 5.84 5.55 -10.67
CA SER A 100 5.54 6.77 -9.94
C SER A 100 4.05 7.07 -9.97
N LEU A 101 3.48 7.48 -8.83
CA LEU A 101 2.15 8.08 -8.75
C LEU A 101 2.20 9.60 -9.02
N ILE A 102 3.38 10.20 -9.00
CA ILE A 102 3.54 11.64 -9.14
C ILE A 102 3.97 11.98 -10.57
N ASP A 103 3.32 13.00 -11.12
CA ASP A 103 3.74 13.71 -12.30
C ASP A 103 4.16 15.13 -11.89
N GLU A 104 5.41 15.49 -12.17
CA GLU A 104 5.97 16.77 -11.72
C GLU A 104 5.33 17.99 -12.40
N THR A 105 4.50 17.78 -13.43
CA THR A 105 3.74 18.84 -14.09
C THR A 105 2.48 19.27 -13.33
N ALA A 106 2.11 18.53 -12.27
CA ALA A 106 0.88 18.75 -11.49
C ALA A 106 1.13 18.83 -9.97
N LEU A 107 2.29 19.32 -9.53
CA LEU A 107 2.65 19.38 -8.10
C LEU A 107 1.79 20.38 -7.29
N ASP A 108 1.14 21.31 -7.93
CA ASP A 108 0.27 22.31 -7.32
C ASP A 108 -1.22 21.99 -7.40
N ASP A 109 -1.59 20.92 -8.13
CA ASP A 109 -2.98 20.46 -8.28
C ASP A 109 -3.11 18.95 -7.96
N TYR A 110 -3.48 18.65 -6.71
CA TYR A 110 -3.63 17.24 -6.27
C TYR A 110 -4.70 16.46 -7.03
N ARG A 111 -5.73 17.15 -7.58
CA ARG A 111 -6.78 16.48 -8.35
C ARG A 111 -6.28 16.09 -9.74
N GLU A 112 -5.55 16.98 -10.37
CA GLU A 112 -4.89 16.69 -11.63
C GLU A 112 -3.80 15.64 -11.47
N ALA A 113 -2.98 15.73 -10.41
CA ALA A 113 -1.99 14.69 -10.08
C ALA A 113 -2.64 13.31 -9.93
N GLY A 114 -3.79 13.23 -9.23
CA GLY A 114 -4.54 11.99 -9.10
C GLY A 114 -5.07 11.46 -10.43
N ARG A 115 -5.55 12.33 -11.33
CA ARG A 115 -6.01 11.96 -12.67
C ARG A 115 -4.87 11.41 -13.53
N LEU A 116 -3.70 12.06 -13.52
CA LEU A 116 -2.52 11.60 -14.25
C LEU A 116 -1.98 10.28 -13.72
N ALA A 117 -2.02 10.07 -12.39
CA ALA A 117 -1.68 8.79 -11.79
C ALA A 117 -2.63 7.67 -12.22
N ASP A 118 -3.94 7.94 -12.25
CA ASP A 118 -4.96 6.98 -12.68
C ASP A 118 -4.72 6.55 -14.14
N GLU A 119 -4.47 7.50 -15.04
CA GLU A 119 -4.12 7.23 -16.44
C GLU A 119 -2.85 6.39 -16.57
N ARG A 120 -1.82 6.68 -15.79
CA ARG A 120 -0.57 5.92 -15.78
C ARG A 120 -0.78 4.49 -15.29
N LEU A 121 -1.54 4.31 -14.22
CA LEU A 121 -1.84 3.01 -13.65
C LEU A 121 -2.76 2.17 -14.53
N ALA A 122 -3.61 2.79 -15.35
CA ALA A 122 -4.44 2.08 -16.33
C ALA A 122 -3.62 1.35 -17.41
N LEU A 123 -2.33 1.70 -17.57
CA LEU A 123 -1.42 1.01 -18.49
C LEU A 123 -0.81 -0.27 -17.91
N LEU A 124 -0.98 -0.51 -16.62
CA LEU A 124 -0.55 -1.76 -15.99
C LEU A 124 -1.61 -2.85 -16.16
N ASP A 125 -1.16 -4.10 -16.13
CA ASP A 125 -2.09 -5.21 -16.01
C ASP A 125 -2.64 -5.31 -14.58
N TRP A 126 -3.95 -5.41 -14.45
CA TRP A 126 -4.67 -5.59 -13.20
C TRP A 126 -5.38 -6.96 -13.18
N PRO A 127 -5.65 -7.52 -12.00
CA PRO A 127 -5.32 -7.01 -10.66
C PRO A 127 -3.84 -7.13 -10.31
N LEU A 128 -3.41 -6.39 -9.26
CA LEU A 128 -2.08 -6.57 -8.67
C LEU A 128 -1.99 -7.93 -7.98
N ASP A 129 -0.79 -8.51 -7.93
CA ASP A 129 -0.57 -9.81 -7.30
C ASP A 129 -0.61 -9.73 -5.78
N LEU A 130 -0.10 -8.62 -5.23
CA LEU A 130 -0.14 -8.33 -3.80
C LEU A 130 -0.37 -6.84 -3.55
N VAL A 131 -1.17 -6.55 -2.55
CA VAL A 131 -1.22 -5.25 -1.88
C VAL A 131 -0.74 -5.43 -0.44
N TRP A 132 0.37 -4.77 -0.11
CA TRP A 132 0.88 -4.72 1.24
C TRP A 132 0.60 -3.35 1.86
N LEU A 133 -0.18 -3.34 2.95
CA LEU A 133 -0.63 -2.14 3.66
C LEU A 133 0.03 -2.03 5.04
N GLY A 134 0.39 -0.81 5.40
CA GLY A 134 0.46 -0.37 6.78
C GLY A 134 -0.81 0.36 7.18
N MET A 135 -1.00 0.61 8.47
CA MET A 135 -2.12 1.38 9.00
C MET A 135 -1.64 2.46 9.97
N GLY A 136 -2.23 3.64 9.92
CA GLY A 136 -2.06 4.68 10.94
C GLY A 136 -2.85 4.39 12.22
N ALA A 137 -2.54 5.11 13.31
CA ALA A 137 -3.28 4.99 14.57
C ALA A 137 -4.73 5.45 14.47
N ASP A 138 -5.08 6.27 13.48
CA ASP A 138 -6.43 6.70 13.15
C ASP A 138 -7.18 5.76 12.18
N GLY A 139 -6.55 4.64 11.83
CA GLY A 139 -7.10 3.67 10.88
C GLY A 139 -6.96 4.04 9.41
N HIS A 140 -6.18 5.10 9.07
CA HIS A 140 -5.88 5.39 7.67
C HIS A 140 -4.97 4.32 7.05
N ILE A 141 -5.14 4.10 5.76
CA ILE A 141 -4.32 3.21 4.93
C ILE A 141 -3.89 3.96 3.67
N ALA A 142 -2.70 3.64 3.15
CA ALA A 142 -2.13 4.43 2.07
C ALA A 142 -2.21 5.94 2.41
N SER A 143 -2.83 6.76 1.57
CA SER A 143 -3.25 8.13 1.94
C SER A 143 -4.77 8.31 1.93
N ILE A 144 -5.52 7.26 2.27
CA ILE A 144 -6.95 7.32 2.51
C ILE A 144 -7.16 7.62 4.00
N PHE A 145 -7.46 8.87 4.33
CA PHE A 145 -7.66 9.37 5.69
C PHE A 145 -9.15 9.46 6.04
N PRO A 146 -9.50 9.35 7.34
CA PRO A 146 -10.80 9.85 7.80
C PRO A 146 -10.93 11.33 7.43
N GLY A 147 -12.07 11.73 6.86
CA GLY A 147 -12.27 13.14 6.48
C GLY A 147 -12.98 13.33 5.15
N PRO A 148 -12.93 14.54 4.59
CA PRO A 148 -13.75 14.93 3.43
C PRO A 148 -13.54 14.11 2.16
N ASP A 149 -12.33 13.59 1.94
CA ASP A 149 -11.99 12.81 0.75
C ASP A 149 -12.21 11.30 0.91
N LEU A 150 -12.64 10.82 2.10
CA LEU A 150 -12.77 9.40 2.42
C LEU A 150 -13.63 8.64 1.40
N ASP A 151 -14.86 9.10 1.18
CA ASP A 151 -15.79 8.42 0.27
C ASP A 151 -15.26 8.38 -1.16
N ARG A 152 -14.62 9.47 -1.62
CA ARG A 152 -14.02 9.55 -2.96
C ARG A 152 -12.81 8.63 -3.12
N ALA A 153 -12.04 8.44 -2.05
CA ALA A 153 -10.83 7.61 -2.07
C ALA A 153 -11.14 6.12 -1.85
N VAL A 154 -12.15 5.77 -1.03
CA VAL A 154 -12.53 4.38 -0.80
C VAL A 154 -13.41 3.86 -1.92
N ALA A 155 -14.46 4.60 -2.28
CA ALA A 155 -15.43 4.19 -3.29
C ALA A 155 -15.18 4.91 -4.64
N GLY A 156 -15.69 4.36 -5.71
CA GLY A 156 -15.61 4.97 -7.02
C GLY A 156 -15.84 3.98 -8.15
N PRO A 157 -15.68 4.41 -9.41
CA PRO A 157 -15.69 3.49 -10.53
C PRO A 157 -14.65 2.39 -10.35
N LYS A 158 -15.01 1.16 -10.68
CA LYS A 158 -14.12 -0.01 -10.55
C LYS A 158 -12.81 0.12 -11.32
N GLU A 159 -12.81 0.94 -12.35
CA GLU A 159 -11.66 1.20 -13.21
C GLU A 159 -10.70 2.24 -12.64
N ARG A 160 -11.14 3.05 -11.66
CA ARG A 160 -10.30 4.09 -11.08
C ARG A 160 -9.26 3.49 -10.14
N ARG A 161 -7.99 3.65 -10.48
CA ARG A 161 -6.85 3.12 -9.75
C ARG A 161 -6.27 4.10 -8.74
N ALA A 162 -6.31 5.40 -9.04
CA ALA A 162 -5.75 6.43 -8.16
C ALA A 162 -6.63 7.68 -8.06
N VAL A 163 -6.42 8.41 -6.97
CA VAL A 163 -7.00 9.75 -6.75
C VAL A 163 -6.00 10.63 -6.00
N GLY A 164 -6.05 11.93 -6.28
CA GLY A 164 -5.39 12.90 -5.42
C GLY A 164 -6.25 13.24 -4.21
N VAL A 165 -5.65 13.39 -3.05
CA VAL A 165 -6.34 13.71 -1.80
C VAL A 165 -5.62 14.80 -1.03
N ARG A 166 -6.39 15.57 -0.27
CA ARG A 166 -5.90 16.58 0.67
C ARG A 166 -6.32 16.18 2.08
N PRO A 167 -5.39 15.65 2.89
CA PRO A 167 -5.69 15.29 4.27
C PRO A 167 -6.19 16.50 5.08
N ASP A 168 -7.22 16.28 5.90
CA ASP A 168 -7.72 17.27 6.84
C ASP A 168 -8.10 16.57 8.17
N PRO A 169 -7.32 16.79 9.26
CA PRO A 169 -6.16 17.67 9.36
C PRO A 169 -4.93 17.17 8.57
N MET A 170 -4.11 18.13 8.12
CA MET A 170 -2.88 17.82 7.40
C MET A 170 -1.86 17.16 8.35
N PRO A 171 -1.26 16.00 8.01
CA PRO A 171 -0.27 15.33 8.85
C PRO A 171 0.97 16.18 9.09
N ALA A 172 1.35 16.37 10.36
CA ALA A 172 2.46 17.27 10.75
C ALA A 172 3.83 16.81 10.21
N ASN A 173 4.03 15.51 10.04
CA ASN A 173 5.29 14.92 9.56
C ASN A 173 5.49 15.03 8.05
N ALA A 174 4.44 15.33 7.30
CA ALA A 174 4.50 15.56 5.86
C ALA A 174 3.28 16.39 5.43
N PRO A 175 3.31 17.73 5.65
CA PRO A 175 2.15 18.61 5.46
C PRO A 175 1.98 19.02 3.99
N VAL A 176 1.75 18.03 3.12
CA VAL A 176 1.56 18.20 1.67
C VAL A 176 0.39 17.32 1.19
N ASP A 177 -0.18 17.65 0.05
CA ASP A 177 -1.20 16.83 -0.61
C ASP A 177 -0.64 15.45 -0.98
N ARG A 178 -1.51 14.53 -1.38
CA ARG A 178 -1.17 13.13 -1.69
C ARG A 178 -1.80 12.67 -2.99
N VAL A 179 -1.19 11.66 -3.58
CA VAL A 179 -1.85 10.75 -4.52
C VAL A 179 -1.88 9.36 -3.90
N THR A 180 -3.02 8.69 -3.95
CA THR A 180 -3.23 7.37 -3.34
C THR A 180 -3.90 6.41 -4.32
N LEU A 181 -3.58 5.12 -4.21
CA LEU A 181 -4.43 4.10 -4.79
C LEU A 181 -5.81 4.18 -4.15
N THR A 182 -6.86 3.93 -4.93
CA THR A 182 -8.24 3.90 -4.42
C THR A 182 -8.50 2.63 -3.62
N GLY A 183 -9.49 2.67 -2.71
CA GLY A 183 -9.94 1.48 -1.99
C GLY A 183 -10.35 0.35 -2.94
N VAL A 184 -11.01 0.69 -4.04
CA VAL A 184 -11.40 -0.27 -5.10
C VAL A 184 -10.18 -0.93 -5.74
N ALA A 185 -9.13 -0.16 -6.05
CA ALA A 185 -7.90 -0.68 -6.61
C ALA A 185 -7.17 -1.60 -5.61
N LEU A 186 -7.09 -1.18 -4.34
CA LEU A 186 -6.47 -1.97 -3.26
C LEU A 186 -7.24 -3.28 -3.02
N ALA A 187 -8.57 -3.23 -2.97
CA ALA A 187 -9.42 -4.41 -2.76
C ALA A 187 -9.41 -5.41 -3.92
N SER A 188 -9.06 -4.96 -5.13
CA SER A 188 -9.04 -5.82 -6.32
C SER A 188 -7.83 -6.76 -6.40
N ALA A 189 -6.85 -6.64 -5.51
CA ALA A 189 -5.62 -7.45 -5.54
C ALA A 189 -5.88 -8.95 -5.36
N ARG A 190 -4.96 -9.80 -5.81
CA ARG A 190 -5.03 -11.26 -5.65
C ARG A 190 -4.71 -11.72 -4.23
N ALA A 191 -3.92 -10.93 -3.50
CA ALA A 191 -3.61 -11.13 -2.10
C ALA A 191 -3.48 -9.77 -1.39
N VAL A 192 -3.90 -9.72 -0.13
CA VAL A 192 -3.79 -8.51 0.70
C VAL A 192 -3.12 -8.86 2.02
N MET A 193 -2.06 -8.10 2.35
CA MET A 193 -1.32 -8.21 3.59
C MET A 193 -1.40 -6.88 4.34
N VAL A 194 -1.74 -6.93 5.62
CA VAL A 194 -1.73 -5.78 6.53
C VAL A 194 -0.66 -6.00 7.59
N VAL A 195 0.28 -5.06 7.73
CA VAL A 195 1.39 -5.17 8.69
C VAL A 195 1.32 -4.01 9.67
N ILE A 196 1.11 -4.33 10.94
CA ILE A 196 0.97 -3.35 12.02
C ILE A 196 1.80 -3.74 13.26
N THR A 197 2.18 -2.74 14.07
CA THR A 197 2.89 -2.94 15.34
C THR A 197 2.21 -2.16 16.47
N GLY A 198 2.25 -2.75 17.66
CA GLY A 198 1.72 -2.14 18.87
C GLY A 198 0.24 -2.45 19.13
N ALA A 199 -0.13 -2.48 20.43
CA ALA A 199 -1.48 -2.81 20.88
C ALA A 199 -2.52 -1.79 20.40
N GLU A 200 -2.20 -0.50 20.42
CA GLU A 200 -3.12 0.56 19.99
C GLU A 200 -3.62 0.34 18.55
N LYS A 201 -2.71 -0.01 17.63
CA LYS A 201 -3.11 -0.27 16.23
C LYS A 201 -3.91 -1.55 16.09
N ARG A 202 -3.62 -2.56 16.90
CA ARG A 202 -4.44 -3.78 16.96
C ARG A 202 -5.88 -3.46 17.36
N ASP A 203 -6.06 -2.72 18.47
CA ASP A 203 -7.39 -2.33 18.95
C ASP A 203 -8.17 -1.54 17.90
N VAL A 204 -7.49 -0.61 17.22
CA VAL A 204 -8.09 0.19 16.13
C VAL A 204 -8.51 -0.70 14.96
N LEU A 205 -7.68 -1.67 14.57
CA LEU A 205 -7.97 -2.57 13.46
C LEU A 205 -9.12 -3.53 13.80
N GLU A 206 -9.11 -4.15 14.98
CA GLU A 206 -10.18 -5.04 15.46
C GLU A 206 -11.52 -4.29 15.53
N SER A 207 -11.52 -3.05 16.06
CA SER A 207 -12.70 -2.18 16.07
C SER A 207 -13.19 -1.87 14.66
N ALA A 208 -12.28 -1.53 13.74
CA ALA A 208 -12.61 -1.19 12.35
C ALA A 208 -13.23 -2.39 11.60
N ILE A 209 -12.69 -3.59 11.81
CA ILE A 209 -13.23 -4.85 11.26
C ILE A 209 -14.65 -5.09 11.79
N GLY A 210 -14.86 -4.91 13.11
CA GLY A 210 -16.19 -5.07 13.73
C GLY A 210 -17.23 -4.06 13.24
N GLU A 211 -16.82 -2.85 12.88
CA GLU A 211 -17.67 -1.81 12.29
C GLU A 211 -18.02 -2.10 10.82
N GLY A 212 -17.17 -2.82 10.11
CA GLY A 212 -17.39 -3.24 8.72
C GLY A 212 -17.49 -2.07 7.73
N PRO A 213 -18.39 -2.16 6.72
CA PRO A 213 -18.49 -1.17 5.64
C PRO A 213 -18.96 0.22 6.09
N LEU A 214 -19.49 0.33 7.31
CA LEU A 214 -19.93 1.61 7.89
C LEU A 214 -18.84 2.29 8.74
N SER A 215 -17.67 1.67 8.85
CA SER A 215 -16.57 2.22 9.64
C SER A 215 -16.17 3.61 9.17
N GLN A 216 -15.89 4.49 10.13
CA GLN A 216 -15.26 5.78 9.84
C GLN A 216 -13.74 5.64 9.66
N LYS A 217 -13.20 4.47 9.97
CA LYS A 217 -11.78 4.13 9.74
C LYS A 217 -11.64 3.52 8.34
N PRO A 218 -10.80 4.09 7.47
CA PRO A 218 -10.63 3.62 6.08
C PRO A 218 -10.34 2.13 5.96
N ILE A 219 -9.51 1.57 6.85
CA ILE A 219 -9.17 0.14 6.86
C ILE A 219 -10.40 -0.76 7.02
N GLY A 220 -11.37 -0.38 7.85
CA GLY A 220 -12.58 -1.18 8.06
C GLY A 220 -13.45 -1.25 6.82
N ARG A 221 -13.60 -0.13 6.11
CA ARG A 221 -14.32 -0.10 4.82
C ARG A 221 -13.59 -0.92 3.76
N LEU A 222 -12.26 -0.80 3.69
CA LEU A 222 -11.48 -1.56 2.72
C LEU A 222 -11.62 -3.06 2.96
N ILE A 223 -11.43 -3.53 4.19
CA ILE A 223 -11.52 -4.96 4.53
C ILE A 223 -12.90 -5.53 4.19
N ALA A 224 -13.95 -4.74 4.37
CA ALA A 224 -15.33 -5.17 4.04
C ALA A 224 -15.56 -5.37 2.53
N GLU A 225 -14.74 -4.79 1.66
CA GLU A 225 -14.83 -4.89 0.20
C GLU A 225 -13.85 -5.93 -0.40
N ILE A 226 -12.92 -6.46 0.40
CA ILE A 226 -11.96 -7.47 -0.06
C ILE A 226 -12.63 -8.84 -0.12
N GLU A 227 -12.52 -9.49 -1.28
CA GLU A 227 -13.09 -10.83 -1.55
C GLU A 227 -12.05 -11.95 -1.50
N VAL A 228 -10.78 -11.62 -1.23
CA VAL A 228 -9.67 -12.58 -1.12
C VAL A 228 -9.21 -12.71 0.34
N PRO A 229 -8.48 -13.77 0.71
CA PRO A 229 -7.89 -13.88 2.04
C PRO A 229 -7.02 -12.66 2.41
N ILE A 230 -7.10 -12.26 3.67
CA ILE A 230 -6.34 -11.14 4.24
C ILE A 230 -5.46 -11.67 5.35
N ASP A 231 -4.15 -11.52 5.18
CA ASP A 231 -3.18 -11.83 6.21
C ASP A 231 -2.85 -10.57 7.01
N ILE A 232 -3.09 -10.62 8.32
CA ILE A 232 -2.75 -9.55 9.26
C ILE A 232 -1.54 -9.96 10.08
N PHE A 233 -0.43 -9.28 9.88
CA PHE A 233 0.82 -9.46 10.61
C PHE A 233 0.90 -8.44 11.73
N TRP A 234 0.98 -8.92 12.95
CA TRP A 234 1.05 -8.06 14.13
C TRP A 234 2.19 -8.47 15.06
N SER A 235 2.87 -7.49 15.62
CA SER A 235 3.76 -7.64 16.78
C SER A 235 3.49 -6.56 17.82
N ALA A 236 3.76 -6.89 19.08
CA ALA A 236 3.60 -5.97 20.20
C ALA A 236 4.52 -4.73 20.11
#